data_70c440aad7eb0246eb13894ef5d4a38b
#
_entry.id   70c440aad7eb0246eb13894ef5d4a38b
#
_cell.length_a   1.000
_cell.length_b   1.000
_cell.length_c   1.000
_cell.angle_alpha   90.00
_cell.angle_beta   90.00
_cell.angle_gamma   90.00
#
_symmetry.space_group_name_H-M   'P 1'
#
loop_
_entity.id
_entity.type
_entity.pdbx_description
1 polymer ?
#
loop_
_entity_poly.entity_id
_entity_poly.type
_entity_poly.pdbx_seq_one_letter_code
_entity_poly.pdbx_strand_id
1 'polypeptide(L)'
;MNSNNDDFDLDILPVKEDGTEQKLSKPLHPHLPNIANGQVGILISPVKTGKSTIISNLLLNPNFYKDQFDMVYIISNTINNDRTSRYLKEEFPETIFDDLNRIDEIIQNIIDYQDSFPRGEKPFIAVVLDDFLGIKKSSKINYLATRARHYNIGLLLFASQLFRGLETTIRQNATFAIIGSPNPNEKEILKMSEEFGDRYGGQQNFLKLYKEASKKKYGFLYLDLQSNPSKAYSTFNKLIYENNTETEGDGWIKNIDKEE
;
A
#
# COMPACT_ATOMS: atom_id res chain seq x y z
N MET A 1 -33.69 -49.27 -5.49
CA MET A 1 -32.33 -48.82 -5.76
C MET A 1 -32.20 -47.43 -5.14
N ASN A 2 -31.77 -47.36 -3.90
CA ASN A 2 -31.53 -46.11 -3.22
C ASN A 2 -30.13 -45.61 -3.62
N SER A 3 -30.08 -44.54 -4.38
CA SER A 3 -28.84 -43.81 -4.59
C SER A 3 -28.54 -42.99 -3.34
N ASN A 4 -27.67 -43.51 -2.51
CA ASN A 4 -26.99 -42.72 -1.49
C ASN A 4 -26.15 -41.67 -2.24
N ASN A 5 -26.64 -40.46 -2.40
CA ASN A 5 -25.75 -39.32 -2.58
C ASN A 5 -25.07 -39.11 -1.23
N ASP A 6 -23.88 -39.63 -1.10
CA ASP A 6 -22.96 -39.19 -0.07
C ASP A 6 -22.66 -37.74 -0.38
N ASP A 7 -23.27 -36.80 0.35
CA ASP A 7 -22.92 -35.40 0.36
C ASP A 7 -21.49 -35.29 0.90
N PHE A 8 -20.52 -35.30 0.00
CA PHE A 8 -19.14 -35.01 0.35
C PHE A 8 -19.06 -33.51 0.68
N ASP A 9 -18.76 -33.22 1.94
CA ASP A 9 -18.42 -31.86 2.36
C ASP A 9 -17.06 -31.49 1.74
N LEU A 10 -17.08 -30.56 0.78
CA LEU A 10 -15.90 -30.06 0.09
C LEU A 10 -15.39 -28.73 0.70
N ASP A 11 -15.88 -28.36 1.89
CA ASP A 11 -15.44 -27.14 2.56
C ASP A 11 -13.95 -27.18 2.89
N ILE A 12 -13.25 -26.14 2.47
CA ILE A 12 -11.83 -25.97 2.79
C ILE A 12 -11.73 -25.43 4.22
N LEU A 13 -11.28 -26.28 5.12
CA LEU A 13 -11.06 -25.86 6.50
C LEU A 13 -9.84 -24.93 6.59
N PRO A 14 -9.93 -23.82 7.36
CA PRO A 14 -8.81 -22.96 7.58
C PRO A 14 -7.69 -23.69 8.31
N VAL A 15 -6.49 -23.62 7.77
CA VAL A 15 -5.29 -24.09 8.47
C VAL A 15 -5.00 -23.10 9.59
N LYS A 16 -4.91 -23.58 10.83
CA LYS A 16 -4.42 -22.73 11.92
C LYS A 16 -2.98 -22.35 11.59
N GLU A 17 -2.76 -21.07 11.31
CA GLU A 17 -1.40 -20.56 11.24
C GLU A 17 -0.79 -20.64 12.64
N ASP A 18 0.28 -21.42 12.81
CA ASP A 18 1.15 -21.33 13.97
C ASP A 18 1.96 -20.04 13.89
N GLY A 19 1.25 -18.90 13.83
CA GLY A 19 1.82 -17.60 13.67
C GLY A 19 1.70 -16.84 14.97
N THR A 20 2.82 -16.46 15.53
CA THR A 20 2.86 -15.28 16.39
C THR A 20 2.44 -14.10 15.52
N GLU A 21 1.16 -13.68 15.63
CA GLU A 21 0.72 -12.41 15.05
C GLU A 21 1.67 -11.32 15.55
N GLN A 22 2.19 -10.53 14.62
CA GLN A 22 3.03 -9.39 14.96
C GLN A 22 2.25 -8.45 15.90
N LYS A 23 2.73 -8.31 17.13
CA LYS A 23 2.11 -7.39 18.09
C LYS A 23 2.57 -5.97 17.79
N LEU A 24 1.62 -5.13 17.45
CA LEU A 24 1.85 -3.71 17.27
C LEU A 24 2.03 -3.00 18.63
N SER A 25 2.89 -2.00 18.69
CA SER A 25 3.16 -1.20 19.90
C SER A 25 1.91 -0.44 20.38
N LYS A 26 1.04 -0.07 19.42
CA LYS A 26 -0.23 0.62 19.67
C LYS A 26 -1.29 0.19 18.64
N PRO A 27 -2.60 0.29 18.96
CA PRO A 27 -3.68 0.08 18.01
C PRO A 27 -3.58 1.06 16.84
N LEU A 28 -3.92 0.57 15.64
CA LEU A 28 -4.01 1.40 14.43
C LEU A 28 -5.44 1.92 14.24
N HIS A 29 -5.54 3.08 13.58
CA HIS A 29 -6.85 3.55 13.12
C HIS A 29 -7.44 2.53 12.12
N PRO A 30 -8.74 2.18 12.22
CA PRO A 30 -9.37 1.14 11.38
C PRO A 30 -9.30 1.38 9.87
N HIS A 31 -9.09 2.63 9.45
CA HIS A 31 -8.94 2.96 8.04
C HIS A 31 -7.50 2.76 7.51
N LEU A 32 -6.54 2.56 8.39
CA LEU A 32 -5.15 2.33 7.95
C LEU A 32 -4.94 0.85 7.60
N PRO A 33 -4.11 0.55 6.59
CA PRO A 33 -3.67 -0.81 6.33
C PRO A 33 -3.10 -1.47 7.59
N ASN A 34 -3.53 -2.69 7.90
CA ASN A 34 -3.02 -3.42 9.07
C ASN A 34 -1.64 -4.00 8.77
N ILE A 35 -0.61 -3.26 9.17
CA ILE A 35 0.80 -3.63 8.92
C ILE A 35 1.23 -4.93 9.62
N ALA A 36 0.53 -5.39 10.66
CA ALA A 36 0.83 -6.68 11.31
C ALA A 36 0.75 -7.86 10.34
N ASN A 37 -0.07 -7.73 9.30
CA ASN A 37 -0.26 -8.77 8.28
C ASN A 37 0.69 -8.62 7.08
N GLY A 38 1.61 -7.66 7.11
CA GLY A 38 2.50 -7.33 6.00
C GLY A 38 1.73 -6.69 4.84
N GLN A 39 2.02 -5.44 4.54
CA GLN A 39 1.35 -4.66 3.51
C GLN A 39 2.30 -4.29 2.38
N VAL A 40 1.82 -4.43 1.16
CA VAL A 40 2.49 -3.91 -0.04
C VAL A 40 1.68 -2.74 -0.56
N GLY A 41 2.20 -1.54 -0.41
CA GLY A 41 1.53 -0.31 -0.82
C GLY A 41 2.10 0.28 -2.10
N ILE A 42 1.23 0.90 -2.90
CA ILE A 42 1.65 1.77 -3.99
C ILE A 42 1.17 3.19 -3.74
N LEU A 43 2.06 4.16 -3.92
CA LEU A 43 1.76 5.59 -3.82
C LEU A 43 2.09 6.26 -5.16
N ILE A 44 1.06 6.58 -5.91
CA ILE A 44 1.19 7.26 -7.22
C ILE A 44 0.82 8.72 -7.06
N SER A 45 1.82 9.59 -7.21
CA SER A 45 1.61 11.01 -6.99
C SER A 45 2.60 11.83 -7.83
N PRO A 46 2.11 12.75 -8.67
CA PRO A 46 2.97 13.64 -9.45
C PRO A 46 3.90 14.49 -8.58
N VAL A 47 4.83 15.15 -9.21
CA VAL A 47 5.75 16.08 -8.51
C VAL A 47 4.95 17.18 -7.82
N LYS A 48 5.34 17.54 -6.59
CA LYS A 48 4.74 18.61 -5.78
C LYS A 48 3.26 18.37 -5.38
N THR A 49 2.76 17.16 -5.42
CA THR A 49 1.39 16.82 -4.97
C THR A 49 1.33 16.17 -3.59
N GLY A 50 2.43 16.18 -2.83
CA GLY A 50 2.45 15.76 -1.44
C GLY A 50 2.97 14.35 -1.16
N LYS A 51 3.60 13.67 -2.14
CA LYS A 51 4.16 12.32 -1.99
C LYS A 51 5.03 12.18 -0.73
N SER A 52 6.08 12.98 -0.61
CA SER A 52 6.99 12.95 0.55
C SER A 52 6.29 13.32 1.86
N THR A 53 5.27 14.20 1.81
CA THR A 53 4.45 14.52 2.98
C THR A 53 3.63 13.31 3.44
N ILE A 54 3.06 12.54 2.52
CA ILE A 54 2.33 11.31 2.85
C ILE A 54 3.28 10.30 3.49
N ILE A 55 4.45 10.06 2.89
CA ILE A 55 5.47 9.14 3.42
C ILE A 55 5.89 9.57 4.84
N SER A 56 6.20 10.87 5.03
CA SER A 56 6.59 11.39 6.34
C SER A 56 5.48 11.23 7.39
N ASN A 57 4.21 11.46 7.03
CA ASN A 57 3.09 11.22 7.94
C ASN A 57 2.93 9.73 8.27
N LEU A 58 3.02 8.84 7.29
CA LEU A 58 2.93 7.40 7.56
C LEU A 58 3.98 6.95 8.58
N LEU A 59 5.21 7.45 8.49
CA LEU A 59 6.33 6.97 9.31
C LEU A 59 6.55 7.76 10.62
N LEU A 60 6.21 9.05 10.66
CA LEU A 60 6.57 9.93 11.78
C LEU A 60 5.38 10.45 12.59
N ASN A 61 4.15 10.35 12.06
CA ASN A 61 2.99 10.86 12.77
C ASN A 61 2.48 9.81 13.79
N PRO A 62 2.27 10.19 15.07
CA PRO A 62 1.78 9.28 16.10
C PRO A 62 0.43 8.61 15.79
N ASN A 63 -0.41 9.25 14.97
CA ASN A 63 -1.70 8.69 14.56
C ASN A 63 -1.58 7.65 13.43
N PHE A 64 -0.37 7.43 12.90
CA PHE A 64 -0.07 6.46 11.86
C PHE A 64 0.88 5.39 12.40
N TYR A 65 1.98 5.11 11.70
CA TYR A 65 2.88 3.99 12.00
C TYR A 65 4.12 4.38 12.81
N LYS A 66 4.18 5.62 13.35
CA LYS A 66 5.30 6.01 14.21
C LYS A 66 5.49 5.00 15.35
N ASP A 67 6.72 4.60 15.60
CA ASP A 67 7.15 3.68 16.67
C ASP A 67 6.57 2.25 16.55
N GLN A 68 6.12 1.86 15.34
CA GLN A 68 5.63 0.50 15.08
C GLN A 68 6.72 -0.44 14.56
N PHE A 69 7.75 0.08 13.93
CA PHE A 69 8.81 -0.71 13.30
C PHE A 69 10.09 -0.68 14.13
N ASP A 70 10.78 -1.82 14.18
CA ASP A 70 12.13 -1.89 14.77
C ASP A 70 13.13 -1.16 13.87
N MET A 71 12.94 -1.20 12.55
CA MET A 71 13.78 -0.51 11.57
C MET A 71 12.95 -0.02 10.38
N VAL A 72 13.33 1.13 9.82
CA VAL A 72 12.73 1.72 8.62
C VAL A 72 13.80 1.97 7.57
N TYR A 73 13.73 1.29 6.46
CA TYR A 73 14.62 1.49 5.32
C TYR A 73 13.98 2.42 4.29
N ILE A 74 14.68 3.46 3.88
CA ILE A 74 14.21 4.40 2.85
C ILE A 74 15.24 4.45 1.72
N ILE A 75 14.79 4.15 0.50
CA ILE A 75 15.62 4.14 -0.69
C ILE A 75 15.06 5.19 -1.65
N SER A 76 15.78 6.30 -1.86
CA SER A 76 15.30 7.45 -2.63
C SER A 76 16.42 8.31 -3.18
N ASN A 77 16.51 8.48 -4.50
CA ASN A 77 17.49 9.37 -5.13
C ASN A 77 17.27 10.86 -4.82
N THR A 78 16.08 11.23 -4.38
CA THR A 78 15.70 12.64 -4.18
C THR A 78 15.74 13.04 -2.71
N ILE A 79 15.99 12.11 -1.81
CA ILE A 79 15.92 12.31 -0.35
C ILE A 79 16.79 13.48 0.12
N ASN A 80 17.95 13.70 -0.50
CA ASN A 80 18.87 14.76 -0.15
C ASN A 80 18.48 16.15 -0.65
N ASN A 81 17.63 16.18 -1.68
CA ASN A 81 17.18 17.42 -2.35
C ASN A 81 15.77 17.85 -1.90
N ASP A 82 15.04 16.97 -1.21
CA ASP A 82 13.68 17.27 -0.75
C ASP A 82 13.69 17.79 0.69
N ARG A 83 13.23 19.03 0.85
CA ARG A 83 13.11 19.68 2.17
C ARG A 83 12.09 18.96 3.07
N THR A 84 11.07 18.34 2.50
CA THR A 84 10.03 17.61 3.26
C THR A 84 10.59 16.33 3.87
N SER A 85 11.62 15.76 3.28
CA SER A 85 12.27 14.54 3.75
C SER A 85 13.30 14.78 4.86
N ARG A 86 13.50 16.04 5.29
CA ARG A 86 14.45 16.39 6.35
C ARG A 86 14.20 15.61 7.63
N TYR A 87 12.94 15.54 8.06
CA TYR A 87 12.57 14.84 9.31
C TYR A 87 12.77 13.33 9.21
N LEU A 88 12.61 12.74 8.02
CA LEU A 88 12.94 11.32 7.79
C LEU A 88 14.45 11.08 7.96
N LYS A 89 15.31 12.01 7.49
CA LYS A 89 16.76 11.91 7.64
C LYS A 89 17.21 12.09 9.08
N GLU A 90 16.53 12.92 9.84
CA GLU A 90 16.81 13.11 11.26
C GLU A 90 16.43 11.90 12.09
N GLU A 91 15.34 11.22 11.74
CA GLU A 91 14.83 10.05 12.47
C GLU A 91 15.51 8.73 12.07
N PHE A 92 15.84 8.55 10.78
CA PHE A 92 16.40 7.29 10.25
C PHE A 92 17.76 7.47 9.55
N PRO A 93 18.77 8.10 10.19
CA PRO A 93 19.99 8.52 9.50
C PRO A 93 20.81 7.35 8.94
N GLU A 94 20.74 6.16 9.55
CA GLU A 94 21.57 5.01 9.20
C GLU A 94 20.94 4.08 8.14
N THR A 95 19.65 4.25 7.88
CA THR A 95 18.87 3.33 7.02
C THR A 95 18.30 4.02 5.80
N ILE A 96 18.87 5.16 5.43
CA ILE A 96 18.55 5.90 4.22
C ILE A 96 19.61 5.65 3.15
N PHE A 97 19.17 5.31 1.95
CA PHE A 97 20.01 5.05 0.79
C PHE A 97 19.58 5.95 -0.38
N ASP A 98 20.52 6.70 -0.94
CA ASP A 98 20.28 7.68 -2.00
C ASP A 98 20.79 7.22 -3.39
N ASP A 99 21.33 6.02 -3.50
CA ASP A 99 21.83 5.44 -4.76
C ASP A 99 20.95 4.25 -5.21
N LEU A 100 20.03 4.53 -6.12
CA LEU A 100 19.15 3.51 -6.71
C LEU A 100 19.91 2.54 -7.64
N ASN A 101 21.14 2.82 -8.06
CA ASN A 101 21.93 1.87 -8.85
C ASN A 101 22.36 0.65 -8.01
N ARG A 102 22.39 0.80 -6.68
CA ARG A 102 22.71 -0.25 -5.73
C ARG A 102 21.47 -0.95 -5.16
N ILE A 103 20.30 -0.72 -5.74
CA ILE A 103 19.04 -1.21 -5.17
C ILE A 103 19.01 -2.73 -4.97
N ASP A 104 19.55 -3.50 -5.91
CA ASP A 104 19.59 -4.97 -5.80
C ASP A 104 20.50 -5.41 -4.64
N GLU A 105 21.61 -4.72 -4.43
CA GLU A 105 22.52 -4.94 -3.28
C GLU A 105 21.84 -4.58 -1.96
N ILE A 106 21.21 -3.41 -1.90
CA ILE A 106 20.51 -2.94 -0.69
C ILE A 106 19.39 -3.91 -0.31
N ILE A 107 18.57 -4.33 -1.27
CA ILE A 107 17.49 -5.29 -1.02
C ILE A 107 18.06 -6.65 -0.59
N GLN A 108 19.15 -7.12 -1.21
CA GLN A 108 19.78 -8.36 -0.78
C GLN A 108 20.28 -8.26 0.65
N ASN A 109 20.92 -7.16 1.04
CA ASN A 109 21.38 -6.95 2.39
C ASN A 109 20.23 -6.94 3.42
N ILE A 110 19.08 -6.35 3.07
CA ILE A 110 17.88 -6.40 3.92
C ILE A 110 17.38 -7.85 4.06
N ILE A 111 17.34 -8.61 2.97
CA ILE A 111 16.94 -10.02 2.98
C ILE A 111 17.90 -10.84 3.86
N ASP A 112 19.21 -10.72 3.63
CA ASP A 112 20.24 -11.45 4.37
C ASP A 112 20.21 -11.10 5.86
N TYR A 113 19.99 -9.83 6.19
CA TYR A 113 19.79 -9.39 7.56
C TYR A 113 18.58 -10.07 8.20
N GLN A 114 17.44 -10.07 7.55
CA GLN A 114 16.24 -10.73 8.05
C GLN A 114 16.42 -12.26 8.17
N ASP A 115 17.14 -12.89 7.25
CA ASP A 115 17.40 -14.33 7.29
C ASP A 115 18.46 -14.74 8.33
N SER A 116 19.19 -13.78 8.88
CA SER A 116 20.10 -14.06 10.01
C SER A 116 19.39 -14.32 11.34
N PHE A 117 18.08 -14.04 11.42
CA PHE A 117 17.26 -14.28 12.61
C PHE A 117 16.40 -15.56 12.43
N PRO A 118 16.16 -16.30 13.51
CA PRO A 118 15.20 -17.39 13.51
C PRO A 118 13.79 -16.90 13.14
N ARG A 119 12.98 -17.80 12.57
CA ARG A 119 11.58 -17.50 12.30
C ARG A 119 10.86 -17.12 13.60
N GLY A 120 10.19 -15.96 13.61
CA GLY A 120 9.50 -15.42 14.80
C GLY A 120 10.33 -14.46 15.65
N GLU A 121 11.65 -14.33 15.38
CA GLU A 121 12.54 -13.35 16.03
C GLU A 121 13.03 -12.27 15.07
N LYS A 122 12.58 -12.32 13.80
CA LYS A 122 12.93 -11.33 12.78
C LYS A 122 12.46 -9.94 13.20
N PRO A 123 13.31 -8.90 13.13
CA PRO A 123 12.86 -7.53 13.35
C PRO A 123 11.67 -7.16 12.47
N PHE A 124 10.73 -6.40 13.02
CA PHE A 124 9.59 -5.89 12.26
C PHE A 124 9.96 -4.61 11.54
N ILE A 125 9.98 -4.63 10.20
CA ILE A 125 10.57 -3.54 9.44
C ILE A 125 9.60 -2.91 8.44
N ALA A 126 9.88 -1.64 8.08
CA ALA A 126 9.32 -0.98 6.90
C ALA A 126 10.40 -0.78 5.84
N VAL A 127 10.01 -0.92 4.57
CA VAL A 127 10.86 -0.62 3.41
C VAL A 127 10.10 0.33 2.48
N VAL A 128 10.64 1.51 2.25
CA VAL A 128 10.04 2.53 1.38
C VAL A 128 10.98 2.79 0.21
N LEU A 129 10.48 2.57 -1.01
CA LEU A 129 11.15 2.89 -2.26
C LEU A 129 10.49 4.12 -2.86
N ASP A 130 11.16 5.27 -2.76
CA ASP A 130 10.65 6.54 -3.26
C ASP A 130 11.31 6.93 -4.59
N ASP A 131 10.56 7.64 -5.43
CA ASP A 131 10.96 8.02 -6.80
C ASP A 131 11.39 6.83 -7.69
N PHE A 132 10.60 5.78 -7.63
CA PHE A 132 10.80 4.52 -8.34
C PHE A 132 10.59 4.67 -9.87
N LEU A 133 11.20 5.70 -10.48
CA LEU A 133 11.18 5.92 -11.92
C LEU A 133 12.55 5.62 -12.52
N GLY A 134 12.55 4.86 -13.61
CA GLY A 134 13.78 4.60 -14.37
C GLY A 134 14.70 3.54 -13.78
N ILE A 135 14.28 2.85 -12.73
CA ILE A 135 15.00 1.67 -12.24
C ILE A 135 14.86 0.56 -13.28
N LYS A 136 15.99 -0.01 -13.68
CA LYS A 136 15.98 -1.21 -14.52
C LYS A 136 15.18 -2.30 -13.80
N LYS A 137 14.48 -3.15 -14.56
CA LYS A 137 13.78 -4.31 -14.01
C LYS A 137 14.67 -5.04 -13.02
N SER A 138 14.24 -5.07 -11.76
CA SER A 138 14.95 -5.73 -10.68
C SER A 138 14.22 -6.99 -10.28
N SER A 139 14.88 -8.13 -10.45
CA SER A 139 14.33 -9.40 -9.97
C SER A 139 14.21 -9.44 -8.45
N LYS A 140 15.08 -8.72 -7.73
CA LYS A 140 15.08 -8.64 -6.27
C LYS A 140 13.88 -7.87 -5.72
N ILE A 141 13.50 -6.77 -6.38
CA ILE A 141 12.32 -5.99 -6.01
C ILE A 141 11.05 -6.82 -6.21
N ASN A 142 10.92 -7.50 -7.37
CA ASN A 142 9.79 -8.38 -7.63
C ASN A 142 9.73 -9.54 -6.63
N TYR A 143 10.88 -10.11 -6.31
CA TYR A 143 10.99 -11.15 -5.28
C TYR A 143 10.51 -10.63 -3.92
N LEU A 144 10.95 -9.43 -3.50
CA LEU A 144 10.53 -8.82 -2.25
C LEU A 144 9.03 -8.52 -2.23
N ALA A 145 8.49 -7.95 -3.32
CA ALA A 145 7.06 -7.63 -3.43
C ALA A 145 6.14 -8.85 -3.25
N THR A 146 6.61 -10.04 -3.67
CA THR A 146 5.83 -11.29 -3.53
C THR A 146 6.02 -11.98 -2.18
N ARG A 147 7.06 -11.62 -1.42
CA ARG A 147 7.49 -12.33 -0.20
C ARG A 147 7.73 -11.46 1.01
N ALA A 148 7.25 -10.21 1.00
CA ALA A 148 7.47 -9.26 2.10
C ALA A 148 7.16 -9.86 3.49
N ARG A 149 6.06 -10.61 3.62
CA ARG A 149 5.67 -11.25 4.89
C ARG A 149 6.69 -12.27 5.41
N HIS A 150 7.38 -13.00 4.53
CA HIS A 150 8.38 -13.99 4.94
C HIS A 150 9.61 -13.34 5.60
N TYR A 151 9.81 -12.06 5.31
CA TYR A 151 10.89 -11.23 5.84
C TYR A 151 10.44 -10.30 6.97
N ASN A 152 9.27 -10.55 7.57
CA ASN A 152 8.66 -9.70 8.61
C ASN A 152 8.61 -8.21 8.22
N ILE A 153 8.37 -7.93 6.93
CA ILE A 153 8.17 -6.58 6.42
C ILE A 153 6.70 -6.22 6.62
N GLY A 154 6.43 -5.37 7.59
CA GLY A 154 5.09 -4.88 7.88
C GLY A 154 4.58 -3.89 6.83
N LEU A 155 5.47 -3.08 6.27
CA LEU A 155 5.16 -2.13 5.21
C LEU A 155 6.24 -2.15 4.13
N LEU A 156 5.87 -2.56 2.92
CA LEU A 156 6.66 -2.36 1.70
C LEU A 156 5.93 -1.34 0.82
N LEU A 157 6.46 -0.12 0.72
CA LEU A 157 5.81 0.98 0.02
C LEU A 157 6.60 1.38 -1.23
N PHE A 158 5.96 1.31 -2.39
CA PHE A 158 6.49 1.80 -3.66
C PHE A 158 5.87 3.15 -4.02
N ALA A 159 6.65 4.21 -3.98
CA ALA A 159 6.21 5.54 -4.31
C ALA A 159 6.76 5.99 -5.68
N SER A 160 5.87 6.35 -6.59
CA SER A 160 6.20 6.69 -7.98
C SER A 160 5.38 7.89 -8.47
N GLN A 161 5.90 8.56 -9.49
CA GLN A 161 5.16 9.61 -10.19
C GLN A 161 4.21 9.03 -11.24
N LEU A 162 4.53 7.86 -11.79
CA LEU A 162 3.78 7.20 -12.86
C LEU A 162 3.39 5.77 -12.46
N PHE A 163 2.12 5.44 -12.60
CA PHE A 163 1.60 4.10 -12.36
C PHE A 163 2.23 3.06 -13.30
N ARG A 164 2.35 3.42 -14.59
CA ARG A 164 3.00 2.56 -15.59
C ARG A 164 4.50 2.37 -15.36
N GLY A 165 5.13 3.18 -14.51
CA GLY A 165 6.51 3.01 -14.09
C GLY A 165 6.71 1.85 -13.11
N LEU A 166 5.64 1.37 -12.46
CA LEU A 166 5.68 0.21 -11.59
C LEU A 166 5.50 -1.08 -12.39
N GLU A 167 6.31 -2.08 -12.10
CA GLU A 167 6.17 -3.40 -12.71
C GLU A 167 4.83 -4.05 -12.36
N THR A 168 4.31 -4.88 -13.27
CA THR A 168 3.03 -5.59 -13.09
C THR A 168 3.03 -6.43 -11.81
N THR A 169 4.14 -7.09 -11.49
CA THR A 169 4.28 -7.89 -10.26
C THR A 169 4.03 -7.04 -9.00
N ILE A 170 4.57 -5.82 -8.94
CA ILE A 170 4.35 -4.91 -7.81
C ILE A 170 2.87 -4.54 -7.70
N ARG A 171 2.26 -4.15 -8.83
CA ARG A 171 0.85 -3.72 -8.87
C ARG A 171 -0.11 -4.85 -8.47
N GLN A 172 0.15 -6.08 -8.95
CA GLN A 172 -0.66 -7.26 -8.63
C GLN A 172 -0.55 -7.73 -7.18
N ASN A 173 0.57 -7.44 -6.52
CA ASN A 173 0.76 -7.76 -5.11
C ASN A 173 0.39 -6.60 -4.17
N ALA A 174 -0.03 -5.46 -4.72
CA ALA A 174 -0.45 -4.32 -3.91
C ALA A 174 -1.69 -4.66 -3.08
N THR A 175 -1.61 -4.37 -1.80
CA THR A 175 -2.69 -4.55 -0.82
C THR A 175 -3.46 -3.27 -0.58
N PHE A 176 -2.84 -2.14 -0.93
CA PHE A 176 -3.49 -0.84 -0.94
C PHE A 176 -2.84 0.10 -1.97
N ALA A 177 -3.59 1.10 -2.40
CA ALA A 177 -3.10 2.14 -3.30
C ALA A 177 -3.48 3.54 -2.80
N ILE A 178 -2.53 4.47 -2.91
CA ILE A 178 -2.74 5.90 -2.66
C ILE A 178 -2.51 6.64 -3.98
N ILE A 179 -3.51 7.34 -4.46
CA ILE A 179 -3.48 8.06 -5.74
C ILE A 179 -3.60 9.55 -5.48
N GLY A 180 -2.46 10.24 -5.54
CA GLY A 180 -2.36 11.68 -5.27
C GLY A 180 -3.03 12.55 -6.32
N SER A 181 -3.43 13.74 -5.92
CA SER A 181 -4.17 14.70 -6.73
C SER A 181 -3.60 16.12 -6.58
N PRO A 182 -3.70 16.96 -7.63
CA PRO A 182 -4.15 16.63 -8.98
C PRO A 182 -3.11 15.82 -9.76
N ASN A 183 -3.54 14.92 -10.61
CA ASN A 183 -2.67 14.26 -11.59
C ASN A 183 -2.99 14.82 -12.98
N PRO A 184 -2.08 15.58 -13.59
CA PRO A 184 -2.31 16.19 -14.91
C PRO A 184 -2.30 15.17 -16.05
N ASN A 185 -1.84 13.95 -15.79
CA ASN A 185 -1.77 12.90 -16.79
C ASN A 185 -3.02 12.00 -16.71
N GLU A 186 -4.06 12.37 -17.45
CA GLU A 186 -5.32 11.60 -17.52
C GLU A 186 -5.10 10.14 -17.94
N LYS A 187 -4.11 9.87 -18.78
CA LYS A 187 -3.80 8.49 -19.22
C LYS A 187 -3.33 7.60 -18.06
N GLU A 188 -2.69 8.17 -17.05
CA GLU A 188 -2.33 7.43 -15.83
C GLU A 188 -3.57 7.09 -15.00
N ILE A 189 -4.50 8.06 -14.84
CA ILE A 189 -5.75 7.83 -14.12
C ILE A 189 -6.63 6.81 -14.84
N LEU A 190 -6.73 6.90 -16.16
CA LEU A 190 -7.46 5.91 -16.96
C LEU A 190 -6.85 4.51 -16.79
N LYS A 191 -5.52 4.40 -16.82
CA LYS A 191 -4.87 3.10 -16.62
C LYS A 191 -5.11 2.50 -15.25
N MET A 192 -5.11 3.33 -14.20
CA MET A 192 -5.50 2.87 -12.85
C MET A 192 -6.96 2.47 -12.77
N SER A 193 -7.86 3.19 -13.47
CA SER A 193 -9.28 2.82 -13.53
C SER A 193 -9.53 1.51 -14.28
N GLU A 194 -8.72 1.18 -15.29
CA GLU A 194 -8.76 -0.12 -15.98
C GLU A 194 -8.30 -1.27 -15.07
N GLU A 195 -7.29 -1.03 -14.22
CA GLU A 195 -6.71 -2.08 -13.39
C GLU A 195 -7.48 -2.30 -12.07
N PHE A 196 -7.98 -1.23 -11.45
CA PHE A 196 -8.65 -1.30 -10.15
C PHE A 196 -10.17 -1.11 -10.22
N GLY A 197 -10.69 -0.54 -11.30
CA GLY A 197 -12.07 -0.06 -11.37
C GLY A 197 -13.13 -1.12 -11.07
N ASP A 198 -12.95 -2.35 -11.51
CA ASP A 198 -13.93 -3.42 -11.30
C ASP A 198 -14.27 -3.66 -9.82
N ARG A 199 -13.29 -3.50 -8.93
CA ARG A 199 -13.50 -3.61 -7.48
C ARG A 199 -14.32 -2.46 -6.89
N TYR A 200 -14.40 -1.34 -7.59
CA TYR A 200 -15.01 -0.10 -7.11
C TYR A 200 -16.20 0.33 -7.99
N GLY A 201 -16.94 -0.63 -8.53
CA GLY A 201 -18.14 -0.37 -9.32
C GLY A 201 -17.87 0.06 -10.77
N GLY A 202 -16.72 -0.35 -11.31
CA GLY A 202 -16.33 -0.10 -12.70
C GLY A 202 -15.50 1.18 -12.89
N GLN A 203 -14.94 1.33 -14.10
CA GLN A 203 -14.03 2.43 -14.43
C GLN A 203 -14.66 3.81 -14.21
N GLN A 204 -15.94 3.98 -14.61
CA GLN A 204 -16.65 5.25 -14.49
C GLN A 204 -16.81 5.68 -13.01
N ASN A 205 -17.11 4.71 -12.15
CA ASN A 205 -17.24 4.99 -10.73
C ASN A 205 -15.88 5.31 -10.10
N PHE A 206 -14.83 4.56 -10.46
CA PHE A 206 -13.46 4.87 -10.04
C PHE A 206 -13.09 6.33 -10.36
N LEU A 207 -13.38 6.81 -11.57
CA LEU A 207 -13.10 8.19 -11.98
C LEU A 207 -13.88 9.22 -11.15
N LYS A 208 -15.13 8.91 -10.76
CA LYS A 208 -15.92 9.75 -9.85
C LYS A 208 -15.30 9.79 -8.45
N LEU A 209 -14.88 8.64 -7.90
CA LEU A 209 -14.20 8.55 -6.61
C LEU A 209 -12.89 9.33 -6.61
N TYR A 210 -12.09 9.20 -7.67
CA TYR A 210 -10.87 9.98 -7.80
C TYR A 210 -11.15 11.49 -7.84
N LYS A 211 -12.15 11.93 -8.61
CA LYS A 211 -12.57 13.33 -8.68
C LYS A 211 -13.05 13.87 -7.33
N GLU A 212 -13.81 13.06 -6.57
CA GLU A 212 -14.26 13.41 -5.22
C GLU A 212 -13.08 13.60 -4.27
N ALA A 213 -12.16 12.64 -4.24
CA ALA A 213 -10.95 12.71 -3.41
C ALA A 213 -10.03 13.88 -3.78
N SER A 214 -10.12 14.36 -5.04
CA SER A 214 -9.31 15.46 -5.58
C SER A 214 -9.83 16.86 -5.25
N LYS A 215 -11.00 17.00 -4.63
CA LYS A 215 -11.59 18.33 -4.31
C LYS A 215 -10.76 19.14 -3.33
N LYS A 216 -10.03 18.49 -2.44
CA LYS A 216 -9.17 19.16 -1.46
C LYS A 216 -7.76 19.34 -2.00
N LYS A 217 -7.12 20.44 -1.69
CA LYS A 217 -5.69 20.64 -1.96
C LYS A 217 -4.89 19.51 -1.27
N TYR A 218 -4.00 18.86 -2.00
CA TYR A 218 -3.26 17.67 -1.55
C TYR A 218 -4.15 16.48 -1.18
N GLY A 219 -5.39 16.46 -1.71
CA GLY A 219 -6.25 15.29 -1.60
C GLY A 219 -5.66 14.08 -2.31
N PHE A 220 -6.07 12.91 -1.91
CA PHE A 220 -5.72 11.65 -2.57
C PHE A 220 -6.85 10.65 -2.41
N LEU A 221 -6.96 9.76 -3.37
CA LEU A 221 -7.81 8.59 -3.28
C LEU A 221 -7.01 7.46 -2.62
N TYR A 222 -7.50 6.93 -1.51
CA TYR A 222 -6.96 5.74 -0.88
C TYR A 222 -7.90 4.56 -1.17
N LEU A 223 -7.33 3.48 -1.69
CA LEU A 223 -8.00 2.23 -2.03
C LEU A 223 -7.50 1.12 -1.12
N ASP A 224 -8.40 0.46 -0.41
CA ASP A 224 -8.11 -0.80 0.25
C ASP A 224 -8.35 -1.95 -0.74
N LEU A 225 -7.27 -2.57 -1.20
CA LEU A 225 -7.31 -3.61 -2.21
C LEU A 225 -7.51 -5.03 -1.63
N GLN A 226 -7.52 -5.16 -0.30
CA GLN A 226 -7.70 -6.44 0.38
C GLN A 226 -9.07 -6.60 1.04
N SER A 227 -9.71 -5.50 1.43
CA SER A 227 -10.99 -5.58 2.12
C SER A 227 -12.09 -6.24 1.27
N ASN A 228 -12.93 -7.00 1.94
CA ASN A 228 -14.18 -7.49 1.41
C ASN A 228 -15.27 -7.17 2.45
N PRO A 229 -16.18 -6.23 2.13
CA PRO A 229 -16.35 -5.49 0.88
C PRO A 229 -15.22 -4.50 0.57
N SER A 230 -15.01 -4.20 -0.74
CA SER A 230 -13.98 -3.26 -1.18
C SER A 230 -14.30 -1.85 -0.70
N LYS A 231 -13.28 -1.13 -0.20
CA LYS A 231 -13.43 0.20 0.39
C LYS A 231 -12.52 1.22 -0.27
N ALA A 232 -13.05 2.43 -0.49
CA ALA A 232 -12.26 3.57 -0.94
C ALA A 232 -12.52 4.80 -0.07
N TYR A 233 -11.48 5.61 0.10
CA TYR A 233 -11.52 6.76 1.00
C TYR A 233 -10.98 8.03 0.31
N SER A 234 -11.57 9.17 0.65
CA SER A 234 -10.95 10.48 0.41
C SER A 234 -10.00 10.75 1.56
N THR A 235 -8.69 10.75 1.26
CA THR A 235 -7.61 10.64 2.25
C THR A 235 -7.78 9.37 3.10
N PHE A 236 -7.25 9.31 4.32
CA PHE A 236 -7.51 8.20 5.25
C PHE A 236 -8.76 8.41 6.11
N ASN A 237 -9.39 9.58 6.01
CA ASN A 237 -10.42 9.99 6.99
C ASN A 237 -11.84 9.66 6.56
N LYS A 238 -12.17 9.85 5.27
CA LYS A 238 -13.56 9.79 4.80
C LYS A 238 -13.76 8.59 3.89
N LEU A 239 -14.53 7.60 4.36
CA LEU A 239 -15.04 6.53 3.50
C LEU A 239 -15.98 7.14 2.44
N ILE A 240 -15.69 6.92 1.17
CA ILE A 240 -16.48 7.41 0.04
C ILE A 240 -17.06 6.29 -0.82
N TYR A 241 -16.64 5.07 -0.60
CA TYR A 241 -17.17 3.89 -1.28
C TYR A 241 -16.99 2.64 -0.43
N GLU A 242 -18.04 1.82 -0.39
CA GLU A 242 -18.04 0.47 0.15
C GLU A 242 -18.94 -0.39 -0.74
N ASN A 243 -18.40 -1.49 -1.28
CA ASN A 243 -19.17 -2.41 -2.12
C ASN A 243 -20.07 -3.27 -1.24
N ASN A 244 -21.36 -2.99 -1.18
CA ASN A 244 -22.33 -3.83 -0.49
C ASN A 244 -22.73 -4.98 -1.43
N THR A 245 -22.19 -6.16 -1.21
CA THR A 245 -22.50 -7.38 -2.00
C THR A 245 -23.92 -7.92 -1.80
N GLU A 246 -24.74 -7.30 -0.93
CA GLU A 246 -26.10 -7.75 -0.63
C GLU A 246 -27.21 -7.11 -1.49
N THR A 247 -26.89 -6.23 -2.44
CA THR A 247 -27.89 -5.67 -3.37
C THR A 247 -27.42 -5.82 -4.80
N GLU A 248 -28.22 -6.56 -5.56
CA GLU A 248 -28.11 -6.63 -7.02
C GLU A 248 -27.95 -5.24 -7.64
N GLY A 249 -26.84 -5.03 -8.34
CA GLY A 249 -26.61 -3.94 -9.30
C GLY A 249 -26.73 -2.52 -8.73
N ASP A 250 -25.66 -1.81 -8.77
CA ASP A 250 -25.43 -0.41 -8.46
C ASP A 250 -24.78 -0.14 -7.11
N GLY A 251 -23.44 -0.11 -7.11
CA GLY A 251 -22.66 0.46 -6.03
C GLY A 251 -22.95 1.96 -5.87
N TRP A 252 -23.85 2.30 -4.97
CA TRP A 252 -24.26 3.68 -4.72
C TRP A 252 -23.30 4.37 -3.76
N ILE A 253 -22.89 5.59 -4.12
CA ILE A 253 -22.26 6.53 -3.20
C ILE A 253 -23.28 6.82 -2.09
N LYS A 254 -23.11 6.23 -0.90
CA LYS A 254 -23.92 6.60 0.25
C LYS A 254 -23.47 7.96 0.78
N ASN A 255 -24.39 8.93 0.72
CA ASN A 255 -24.37 10.21 1.41
C ASN A 255 -23.32 11.24 0.99
N ILE A 256 -23.50 11.82 -0.22
CA ILE A 256 -22.94 13.13 -0.54
C ILE A 256 -23.93 14.28 -0.23
N ASP A 257 -25.20 13.99 0.01
CA ASP A 257 -26.25 15.00 0.14
C ASP A 257 -26.91 15.05 1.52
N LYS A 258 -26.13 15.14 2.60
CA LYS A 258 -26.65 15.56 3.90
C LYS A 258 -25.61 16.33 4.69
N GLU A 259 -25.36 17.54 4.27
CA GLU A 259 -24.98 18.68 5.12
C GLU A 259 -25.28 19.95 4.31
N GLU A 260 -26.50 20.46 4.44
CA GLU A 260 -26.79 21.89 4.40
C GLU A 260 -26.51 22.51 5.77
#